data_22f46a7c10a1322ef35ab4a607b68cc8
#
_entry.id   22f46a7c10a1322ef35ab4a607b68cc8
#
_cell.length_a   1.000
_cell.length_b   1.000
_cell.length_c   1.000
_cell.angle_alpha   90.00
_cell.angle_beta   90.00
_cell.angle_gamma   90.00
#
_symmetry.space_group_name_H-M   'P 1'
#
loop_
_entity.id
_entity.type
_entity.pdbx_description
1 polymer ?
#
loop_
_entity_poly.entity_id
_entity_poly.type
_entity_poly.pdbx_seq_one_letter_code
_entity_poly.pdbx_strand_id
1 'polypeptide(L)'
;MFDYAELVSDLPVIYHEMNRILDEGIEKHALPEQKEAAKHWRNIGIGITGLAELFIMFQTPYGSELSIELTENIMSFIFKQCLSLNIAHGQQFGSFPGFNVDNNYAKTDIVRNAYVKMDDRVPLITALRNCSMLTVAPTGSISNLIGASSLGIEPVFAFQYKRRTVSLDGEENVYTVYPQVVELYLKMHPEDTVDSLPYYFVSAQDIDWRARIDVQAAAQKYVDSAISSTVNLCKETTIEEVEQLYLYAWQKKLKGVTIYRDGSRDPILFTDTSSKPENSIVIPNNATKRPKTLKARLTVNKAKNNSYAVIVGLLDDKPYEIFAFEMPKDSEIKACDGEIIKVKKGQYAFKCEYFRIDNLQLATDKLEERALTILCSMMLRHNIDIKYIIKTAKKVNPIVSSFSSVVCRVLGSYMQSELDTTAKCPECGAPIVKEGGCEHCSQCHYSKCNMLIVKSIK
;
A
#
# COMPACT_ATOMS: atom_id res chain seq x y z
N MET A 1 -5.14 -9.98 35.48
CA MET A 1 -4.92 -11.38 35.05
C MET A 1 -5.58 -11.53 33.69
N PHE A 2 -4.96 -12.19 32.72
CA PHE A 2 -5.57 -12.42 31.40
C PHE A 2 -6.74 -13.42 31.55
N ASP A 3 -7.91 -13.10 30.98
CA ASP A 3 -9.10 -13.94 31.15
C ASP A 3 -9.18 -15.04 30.07
N TYR A 4 -8.58 -16.17 30.36
CA TYR A 4 -8.67 -17.35 29.51
C TYR A 4 -10.07 -17.96 29.48
N ALA A 5 -10.91 -17.76 30.53
CA ALA A 5 -12.26 -18.33 30.59
C ALA A 5 -13.18 -17.61 29.59
N GLU A 6 -13.04 -16.31 29.40
CA GLU A 6 -13.75 -15.54 28.37
C GLU A 6 -13.38 -16.05 26.97
N LEU A 7 -12.09 -16.28 26.68
CA LEU A 7 -11.67 -16.87 25.41
C LEU A 7 -12.28 -18.24 25.15
N VAL A 8 -12.43 -19.09 26.17
CA VAL A 8 -13.07 -20.42 26.03
C VAL A 8 -14.52 -20.26 25.62
N SER A 9 -15.23 -19.25 26.11
CA SER A 9 -16.63 -18.99 25.74
C SER A 9 -16.80 -18.38 24.36
N ASP A 10 -15.88 -17.49 23.96
CA ASP A 10 -16.02 -16.70 22.73
C ASP A 10 -15.48 -17.39 21.48
N LEU A 11 -14.35 -18.11 21.59
CA LEU A 11 -13.72 -18.76 20.45
C LEU A 11 -14.65 -19.73 19.68
N PRO A 12 -15.53 -20.53 20.34
CA PRO A 12 -16.50 -21.36 19.61
C PRO A 12 -17.46 -20.55 18.74
N VAL A 13 -17.94 -19.39 19.25
CA VAL A 13 -18.84 -18.50 18.52
C VAL A 13 -18.10 -17.88 17.33
N ILE A 14 -16.91 -17.33 17.57
CA ILE A 14 -16.06 -16.74 16.53
C ILE A 14 -15.75 -17.76 15.44
N TYR A 15 -15.33 -18.98 15.83
CA TYR A 15 -14.97 -20.05 14.90
C TYR A 15 -16.17 -20.47 14.04
N HIS A 16 -17.36 -20.61 14.64
CA HIS A 16 -18.60 -20.94 13.95
C HIS A 16 -18.97 -19.87 12.94
N GLU A 17 -18.99 -18.60 13.35
CA GLU A 17 -19.33 -17.46 12.49
C GLU A 17 -18.35 -17.29 11.33
N MET A 18 -17.05 -17.49 11.56
CA MET A 18 -16.06 -17.45 10.47
C MET A 18 -16.34 -18.52 9.41
N ASN A 19 -16.74 -19.74 9.81
CA ASN A 19 -17.11 -20.77 8.85
C ASN A 19 -18.44 -20.44 8.12
N ARG A 20 -19.43 -19.85 8.82
CA ARG A 20 -20.67 -19.40 8.21
C ARG A 20 -20.42 -18.33 7.15
N ILE A 21 -19.58 -17.31 7.48
CA ILE A 21 -19.19 -16.26 6.54
C ILE A 21 -18.43 -16.83 5.34
N LEU A 22 -17.54 -17.80 5.57
CA LEU A 22 -16.81 -18.48 4.50
C LEU A 22 -17.76 -19.20 3.55
N ASP A 23 -18.72 -19.98 4.08
CA ASP A 23 -19.69 -20.74 3.29
C ASP A 23 -20.57 -19.81 2.43
N GLU A 24 -21.07 -18.72 3.01
CA GLU A 24 -21.82 -17.70 2.25
C GLU A 24 -20.93 -16.98 1.21
N GLY A 25 -19.68 -16.70 1.54
CA GLY A 25 -18.71 -16.05 0.64
C GLY A 25 -18.34 -16.93 -0.56
N ILE A 26 -18.16 -18.21 -0.35
CA ILE A 26 -17.88 -19.19 -1.42
C ILE A 26 -18.99 -19.15 -2.49
N GLU A 27 -20.26 -19.14 -2.07
CA GLU A 27 -21.38 -19.12 -3.01
C GLU A 27 -21.48 -17.80 -3.81
N LYS A 28 -21.02 -16.70 -3.23
CA LYS A 28 -21.05 -15.35 -3.83
C LYS A 28 -19.77 -14.96 -4.59
N HIS A 29 -18.78 -15.86 -4.68
CA HIS A 29 -17.51 -15.54 -5.31
C HIS A 29 -17.68 -15.26 -6.80
N ALA A 30 -17.13 -14.12 -7.27
CA ALA A 30 -17.29 -13.66 -8.65
C ALA A 30 -16.46 -14.47 -9.67
N LEU A 31 -15.31 -15.03 -9.23
CA LEU A 31 -14.39 -15.78 -10.08
C LEU A 31 -14.49 -17.28 -9.77
N PRO A 32 -14.83 -18.12 -10.78
CA PRO A 32 -15.00 -19.57 -10.60
C PRO A 32 -13.78 -20.26 -10.00
N GLU A 33 -12.57 -19.90 -10.46
CA GLU A 33 -11.32 -20.51 -9.99
C GLU A 33 -11.06 -20.21 -8.50
N GLN A 34 -11.38 -18.98 -8.07
CA GLN A 34 -11.28 -18.62 -6.66
C GLN A 34 -12.36 -19.28 -5.81
N LYS A 35 -13.58 -19.41 -6.34
CA LYS A 35 -14.66 -20.16 -5.69
C LYS A 35 -14.24 -21.60 -5.41
N GLU A 36 -13.70 -22.29 -6.41
CA GLU A 36 -13.25 -23.68 -6.28
C GLU A 36 -12.06 -23.79 -5.30
N ALA A 37 -11.08 -22.86 -5.37
CA ALA A 37 -9.96 -22.84 -4.43
C ALA A 37 -10.44 -22.60 -2.98
N ALA A 38 -11.33 -21.63 -2.75
CA ALA A 38 -11.90 -21.35 -1.44
C ALA A 38 -12.69 -22.55 -0.87
N LYS A 39 -13.47 -23.22 -1.73
CA LYS A 39 -14.20 -24.44 -1.39
C LYS A 39 -13.27 -25.62 -1.06
N HIS A 40 -12.18 -25.76 -1.80
CA HIS A 40 -11.22 -26.84 -1.66
C HIS A 40 -10.41 -26.72 -0.35
N TRP A 41 -9.92 -25.53 -0.02
CA TRP A 41 -9.04 -25.33 1.13
C TRP A 41 -9.74 -24.84 2.39
N ARG A 42 -10.85 -24.13 2.27
CA ARG A 42 -11.65 -23.60 3.38
C ARG A 42 -10.84 -22.82 4.40
N ASN A 43 -9.95 -21.92 3.94
CA ASN A 43 -9.12 -21.11 4.81
C ASN A 43 -9.96 -20.08 5.56
N ILE A 44 -9.75 -19.97 6.88
CA ILE A 44 -10.24 -18.87 7.71
C ILE A 44 -9.03 -18.17 8.35
N GLY A 45 -9.27 -16.99 8.97
CA GLY A 45 -8.21 -16.23 9.59
C GLY A 45 -8.68 -15.55 10.87
N ILE A 46 -8.60 -16.25 12.00
CA ILE A 46 -8.82 -15.69 13.34
C ILE A 46 -7.51 -15.08 13.82
N GLY A 47 -7.55 -13.85 14.32
CA GLY A 47 -6.37 -13.13 14.79
C GLY A 47 -6.65 -12.32 16.04
N ILE A 48 -5.64 -11.64 16.52
CA ILE A 48 -5.69 -10.77 17.69
C ILE A 48 -5.37 -9.32 17.33
N THR A 49 -5.81 -8.41 18.16
CA THR A 49 -5.41 -6.98 18.16
C THR A 49 -5.21 -6.50 19.59
N GLY A 50 -4.48 -5.41 19.80
CA GLY A 50 -4.29 -4.84 21.14
C GLY A 50 -3.19 -5.52 21.96
N LEU A 51 -2.26 -6.26 21.34
CA LEU A 51 -1.21 -6.98 22.09
C LEU A 51 -0.29 -6.02 22.88
N ALA A 52 0.03 -4.86 22.31
CA ALA A 52 0.89 -3.88 23.00
C ALA A 52 0.20 -3.26 24.22
N GLU A 53 -1.11 -3.01 24.14
CA GLU A 53 -1.89 -2.54 25.29
C GLU A 53 -1.92 -3.57 26.40
N LEU A 54 -2.07 -4.84 26.05
CA LEU A 54 -2.00 -5.94 27.01
C LEU A 54 -0.67 -5.90 27.77
N PHE A 55 0.47 -5.71 27.07
CA PHE A 55 1.77 -5.59 27.72
C PHE A 55 1.83 -4.40 28.68
N ILE A 56 1.31 -3.23 28.28
CA ILE A 56 1.23 -2.05 29.13
C ILE A 56 0.38 -2.34 30.38
N MET A 57 -0.78 -3.00 30.23
CA MET A 57 -1.63 -3.39 31.35
C MET A 57 -0.94 -4.38 32.31
N PHE A 58 -0.03 -5.21 31.79
CA PHE A 58 0.81 -6.10 32.59
C PHE A 58 2.11 -5.45 33.09
N GLN A 59 2.28 -4.14 32.87
CA GLN A 59 3.47 -3.37 33.23
C GLN A 59 4.76 -4.00 32.65
N THR A 60 4.67 -4.52 31.45
CA THR A 60 5.72 -5.28 30.76
C THR A 60 6.12 -4.54 29.49
N PRO A 61 7.41 -4.19 29.31
CA PRO A 61 7.88 -3.57 28.09
C PRO A 61 7.69 -4.49 26.88
N TYR A 62 7.26 -3.92 25.76
CA TYR A 62 7.20 -4.64 24.50
C TYR A 62 8.60 -5.12 24.10
N GLY A 63 8.75 -6.40 23.73
CA GLY A 63 10.03 -7.01 23.37
C GLY A 63 10.85 -7.58 24.53
N SER A 64 10.36 -7.45 25.79
CA SER A 64 10.97 -8.13 26.93
C SER A 64 10.73 -9.63 26.92
N GLU A 65 11.51 -10.40 27.66
CA GLU A 65 11.35 -11.87 27.79
C GLU A 65 9.92 -12.22 28.22
N LEU A 66 9.36 -11.48 29.19
CA LEU A 66 8.01 -11.68 29.70
C LEU A 66 6.95 -11.41 28.61
N SER A 67 7.12 -10.38 27.79
CA SER A 67 6.19 -10.08 26.68
C SER A 67 6.21 -11.18 25.59
N ILE A 68 7.39 -11.76 25.34
CA ILE A 68 7.57 -12.89 24.43
C ILE A 68 6.85 -14.13 24.99
N GLU A 69 7.07 -14.44 26.27
CA GLU A 69 6.42 -15.57 26.97
C GLU A 69 4.89 -15.41 27.00
N LEU A 70 4.38 -14.21 27.33
CA LEU A 70 2.94 -13.93 27.31
C LEU A 70 2.35 -14.13 25.90
N THR A 71 3.07 -13.69 24.86
CA THR A 71 2.65 -13.91 23.47
C THR A 71 2.57 -15.40 23.14
N GLU A 72 3.58 -16.18 23.53
CA GLU A 72 3.59 -17.64 23.30
C GLU A 72 2.44 -18.33 24.03
N ASN A 73 2.19 -17.99 25.27
CA ASN A 73 1.15 -18.60 26.09
C ASN A 73 -0.25 -18.30 25.52
N ILE A 74 -0.52 -17.05 25.16
CA ILE A 74 -1.82 -16.65 24.61
C ILE A 74 -2.04 -17.30 23.23
N MET A 75 -1.06 -17.22 22.34
CA MET A 75 -1.22 -17.73 20.98
C MET A 75 -1.28 -19.28 20.95
N SER A 76 -0.51 -19.96 21.82
CA SER A 76 -0.59 -21.40 22.01
C SER A 76 -1.98 -21.81 22.46
N PHE A 77 -2.53 -21.10 23.45
CA PHE A 77 -3.87 -21.37 23.96
C PHE A 77 -4.94 -21.19 22.87
N ILE A 78 -4.93 -20.06 22.14
CA ILE A 78 -5.87 -19.80 21.05
C ILE A 78 -5.77 -20.89 19.98
N PHE A 79 -4.54 -21.26 19.57
CA PHE A 79 -4.34 -22.33 18.60
C PHE A 79 -4.94 -23.67 19.04
N LYS A 80 -4.70 -24.07 20.29
CA LYS A 80 -5.25 -25.33 20.84
C LYS A 80 -6.78 -25.33 20.81
N GLN A 81 -7.41 -24.23 21.22
CA GLN A 81 -8.87 -24.10 21.19
C GLN A 81 -9.40 -24.17 19.75
N CYS A 82 -8.81 -23.41 18.84
CA CYS A 82 -9.19 -23.41 17.42
C CYS A 82 -8.98 -24.78 16.76
N LEU A 83 -7.89 -25.49 17.08
CA LEU A 83 -7.65 -26.85 16.54
C LEU A 83 -8.72 -27.85 17.04
N SER A 84 -9.09 -27.80 18.32
CA SER A 84 -10.14 -28.62 18.86
C SER A 84 -11.49 -28.38 18.16
N LEU A 85 -11.83 -27.11 17.91
CA LEU A 85 -13.02 -26.71 17.14
C LEU A 85 -12.94 -27.16 15.69
N ASN A 86 -11.77 -27.06 15.07
CA ASN A 86 -11.54 -27.49 13.68
C ASN A 86 -11.75 -28.98 13.51
N ILE A 87 -11.26 -29.79 14.46
CA ILE A 87 -11.49 -31.24 14.48
C ILE A 87 -12.98 -31.56 14.66
N ALA A 88 -13.64 -30.94 15.67
CA ALA A 88 -15.05 -31.14 15.94
C ALA A 88 -15.95 -30.78 14.75
N HIS A 89 -15.74 -29.62 14.14
CA HIS A 89 -16.47 -29.21 12.94
C HIS A 89 -16.16 -30.10 11.73
N GLY A 90 -14.90 -30.56 11.59
CA GLY A 90 -14.53 -31.52 10.55
C GLY A 90 -15.26 -32.86 10.69
N GLN A 91 -15.43 -33.33 11.92
CA GLN A 91 -16.20 -34.53 12.21
C GLN A 91 -17.70 -34.35 11.96
N GLN A 92 -18.25 -33.19 12.32
CA GLN A 92 -19.67 -32.91 12.21
C GLN A 92 -20.10 -32.53 10.77
N PHE A 93 -19.34 -31.69 10.08
CA PHE A 93 -19.71 -31.11 8.79
C PHE A 93 -18.85 -31.59 7.60
N GLY A 94 -17.95 -32.55 7.86
CA GLY A 94 -16.98 -33.05 6.88
C GLY A 94 -15.69 -32.22 6.83
N SER A 95 -14.61 -32.91 6.49
CA SER A 95 -13.31 -32.26 6.28
C SER A 95 -13.29 -31.36 5.04
N PHE A 96 -12.36 -30.41 4.98
CA PHE A 96 -12.10 -29.70 3.73
C PHE A 96 -11.62 -30.70 2.64
N PRO A 97 -11.98 -30.49 1.35
CA PRO A 97 -11.72 -31.49 0.30
C PRO A 97 -10.24 -31.85 0.12
N GLY A 98 -9.32 -30.93 0.40
CA GLY A 98 -7.87 -31.18 0.34
C GLY A 98 -7.29 -31.89 1.54
N PHE A 99 -8.11 -32.26 2.56
CA PHE A 99 -7.63 -32.95 3.75
C PHE A 99 -7.30 -34.40 3.44
N ASN A 100 -6.10 -34.85 3.83
CA ASN A 100 -5.69 -36.23 3.81
C ASN A 100 -5.11 -36.58 5.18
N VAL A 101 -5.69 -37.58 5.83
CA VAL A 101 -5.25 -38.07 7.14
C VAL A 101 -3.81 -38.61 7.12
N ASP A 102 -3.35 -39.11 5.97
CA ASP A 102 -1.99 -39.62 5.78
C ASP A 102 -0.93 -38.51 5.80
N ASN A 103 -1.31 -37.26 5.53
CA ASN A 103 -0.41 -36.10 5.61
C ASN A 103 0.06 -35.75 7.02
N ASN A 104 -0.47 -36.45 8.02
CA ASN A 104 -0.03 -36.43 9.41
C ASN A 104 0.14 -35.01 9.99
N TYR A 105 -0.94 -34.19 9.91
CA TYR A 105 -0.96 -32.84 10.44
C TYR A 105 -0.44 -32.73 11.89
N ALA A 106 -0.63 -33.77 12.68
CA ALA A 106 -0.11 -33.89 14.05
C ALA A 106 1.43 -33.76 14.15
N LYS A 107 2.16 -34.04 13.08
CA LYS A 107 3.64 -33.89 13.01
C LYS A 107 4.13 -32.53 12.55
N THR A 108 3.25 -31.61 12.20
CA THR A 108 3.63 -30.25 11.77
C THR A 108 4.28 -29.49 12.92
N ASP A 109 5.18 -28.56 12.61
CA ASP A 109 5.87 -27.74 13.60
C ASP A 109 4.89 -26.97 14.50
N ILE A 110 3.77 -26.50 13.96
CA ILE A 110 2.78 -25.74 14.72
C ILE A 110 2.11 -26.60 15.81
N VAL A 111 1.71 -27.84 15.48
CA VAL A 111 1.13 -28.75 16.46
C VAL A 111 2.18 -29.19 17.49
N ARG A 112 3.41 -29.48 17.05
CA ARG A 112 4.51 -29.80 17.96
C ARG A 112 4.84 -28.69 18.93
N ASN A 113 4.85 -27.44 18.46
CA ASN A 113 5.07 -26.29 19.32
C ASN A 113 3.95 -26.15 20.36
N ALA A 114 2.70 -26.33 19.96
CA ALA A 114 1.55 -26.14 20.85
C ALA A 114 1.39 -27.26 21.89
N TYR A 115 1.70 -28.49 21.55
CA TYR A 115 1.41 -29.65 22.43
C TYR A 115 2.68 -30.30 22.98
N VAL A 116 3.62 -30.71 22.12
CA VAL A 116 4.78 -31.50 22.57
C VAL A 116 5.72 -30.69 23.45
N LYS A 117 5.96 -29.44 23.14
CA LYS A 117 6.82 -28.56 23.98
C LYS A 117 6.20 -28.19 25.33
N MET A 118 4.87 -28.28 25.43
CA MET A 118 4.12 -27.99 26.65
C MET A 118 3.80 -29.31 27.44
N ASP A 119 4.38 -30.45 27.04
CA ASP A 119 4.13 -31.75 27.59
C ASP A 119 2.64 -32.19 27.58
N ASP A 120 1.88 -31.63 26.62
CA ASP A 120 0.48 -31.92 26.40
C ASP A 120 0.29 -33.04 25.39
N ARG A 121 -0.78 -33.85 25.57
CA ARG A 121 -1.14 -34.88 24.63
C ARG A 121 -1.71 -34.32 23.35
N VAL A 122 -1.07 -34.60 22.20
CA VAL A 122 -1.56 -34.21 20.88
C VAL A 122 -2.94 -34.89 20.63
N PRO A 123 -3.98 -34.14 20.22
CA PRO A 123 -5.29 -34.72 19.92
C PRO A 123 -5.22 -35.63 18.69
N LEU A 124 -6.12 -36.59 18.62
CA LEU A 124 -6.28 -37.47 17.44
C LEU A 124 -6.94 -36.65 16.31
N ILE A 125 -6.20 -36.38 15.24
CA ILE A 125 -6.66 -35.57 14.12
C ILE A 125 -7.14 -36.47 12.98
N THR A 126 -8.43 -36.80 13.02
CA THR A 126 -9.09 -37.63 11.99
C THR A 126 -9.85 -36.84 10.96
N ALA A 127 -10.15 -35.58 11.23
CA ALA A 127 -10.89 -34.68 10.37
C ALA A 127 -10.47 -33.24 10.67
N LEU A 128 -10.46 -32.36 9.65
CA LEU A 128 -10.26 -30.92 9.79
C LEU A 128 -11.22 -30.16 8.87
N ARG A 129 -12.00 -29.24 9.41
CA ARG A 129 -12.94 -28.39 8.63
C ARG A 129 -12.25 -27.39 7.75
N ASN A 130 -11.13 -26.82 8.24
CA ASN A 130 -10.38 -25.74 7.61
C ASN A 130 -8.90 -26.13 7.44
N CYS A 131 -8.28 -25.76 6.34
CA CYS A 131 -6.86 -25.96 6.09
C CYS A 131 -5.98 -25.06 6.97
N SER A 132 -6.40 -23.80 7.17
CA SER A 132 -5.77 -22.84 8.08
C SER A 132 -6.81 -22.12 8.92
N MET A 133 -6.43 -21.76 10.14
CA MET A 133 -7.32 -21.18 11.14
C MET A 133 -6.90 -19.78 11.58
N LEU A 134 -5.59 -19.56 11.81
CA LEU A 134 -5.07 -18.37 12.42
C LEU A 134 -4.26 -17.50 11.42
N THR A 135 -4.49 -16.19 11.49
CA THR A 135 -3.69 -15.16 10.83
C THR A 135 -3.69 -13.91 11.68
N VAL A 136 -2.67 -13.05 11.54
CA VAL A 136 -2.68 -11.74 12.19
C VAL A 136 -2.74 -10.67 11.12
N ALA A 137 -3.93 -10.08 10.95
CA ALA A 137 -4.18 -8.98 10.03
C ALA A 137 -3.75 -7.63 10.64
N PRO A 138 -3.58 -6.57 9.82
CA PRO A 138 -3.23 -5.23 10.32
C PRO A 138 -4.30 -4.60 11.23
N THR A 139 -5.57 -4.98 11.11
CA THR A 139 -6.73 -4.54 11.93
C THR A 139 -6.97 -3.03 12.00
N GLY A 140 -6.42 -2.21 11.08
CA GLY A 140 -6.45 -0.76 11.17
C GLY A 140 -7.84 -0.13 11.40
N SER A 141 -8.86 -0.56 10.64
CA SER A 141 -10.24 -0.06 10.82
C SER A 141 -10.93 -0.67 12.03
N ILE A 142 -10.67 -1.95 12.31
CA ILE A 142 -11.28 -2.69 13.44
C ILE A 142 -10.77 -2.12 14.76
N SER A 143 -9.46 -1.92 14.88
CA SER A 143 -8.85 -1.35 16.09
C SER A 143 -9.41 0.05 16.40
N ASN A 144 -9.55 0.90 15.38
CA ASN A 144 -10.19 2.21 15.58
C ASN A 144 -11.66 2.10 16.03
N LEU A 145 -12.40 1.12 15.52
CA LEU A 145 -13.81 0.92 15.87
C LEU A 145 -13.98 0.50 17.34
N ILE A 146 -13.11 -0.38 17.83
CA ILE A 146 -13.16 -0.89 19.20
C ILE A 146 -12.35 -0.05 20.20
N GLY A 147 -11.69 1.03 19.72
CA GLY A 147 -10.87 1.90 20.56
C GLY A 147 -9.52 1.31 20.95
N ALA A 148 -9.02 0.26 20.24
CA ALA A 148 -7.70 -0.26 20.52
C ALA A 148 -6.61 0.72 20.06
N SER A 149 -5.55 0.85 20.85
CA SER A 149 -4.44 1.79 20.61
C SER A 149 -3.36 1.18 19.72
N SER A 150 -3.30 -0.14 19.61
CA SER A 150 -2.35 -0.87 18.77
C SER A 150 -3.05 -1.77 17.75
N LEU A 151 -2.36 -2.08 16.67
CA LEU A 151 -2.90 -2.80 15.51
C LEU A 151 -2.34 -4.22 15.47
N GLY A 152 -3.19 -5.25 15.56
CA GLY A 152 -2.74 -6.64 15.58
C GLY A 152 -1.73 -6.89 16.71
N ILE A 153 -0.51 -7.26 16.33
CA ILE A 153 0.62 -7.41 17.27
C ILE A 153 1.61 -6.23 17.19
N GLU A 154 1.24 -5.13 16.51
CA GLU A 154 2.10 -3.96 16.40
C GLU A 154 2.26 -3.27 17.77
N PRO A 155 3.43 -2.67 18.07
CA PRO A 155 3.56 -1.77 19.20
C PRO A 155 2.72 -0.51 19.02
N VAL A 156 2.49 0.23 20.10
CA VAL A 156 1.89 1.56 20.01
C VAL A 156 2.83 2.46 19.23
N PHE A 157 2.33 3.11 18.18
CA PHE A 157 3.18 3.90 17.26
C PHE A 157 3.78 5.12 17.98
N ALA A 158 2.96 5.86 18.69
CA ALA A 158 3.36 7.01 19.52
C ALA A 158 2.34 7.23 20.62
N PHE A 159 2.77 7.74 21.77
CA PHE A 159 1.89 8.00 22.93
C PHE A 159 1.17 9.34 22.84
N GLN A 160 1.56 10.18 21.90
CA GLN A 160 0.90 11.43 21.53
C GLN A 160 1.11 11.68 20.04
N TYR A 161 0.06 12.06 19.34
CA TYR A 161 0.16 12.48 17.94
C TYR A 161 -0.83 13.60 17.61
N LYS A 162 -0.52 14.37 16.59
CA LYS A 162 -1.42 15.41 16.09
C LYS A 162 -2.25 14.85 14.93
N ARG A 163 -3.56 14.99 15.04
CA ARG A 163 -4.52 14.63 14.00
C ARG A 163 -5.07 15.90 13.38
N ARG A 164 -4.86 16.05 12.08
CA ARG A 164 -5.48 17.10 11.28
C ARG A 164 -6.84 16.62 10.76
N THR A 165 -7.87 17.40 11.00
CA THR A 165 -9.21 17.20 10.42
C THR A 165 -9.57 18.45 9.62
N VAL A 166 -10.24 18.25 8.49
CA VAL A 166 -10.78 19.33 7.67
C VAL A 166 -12.30 19.30 7.85
N SER A 167 -12.86 20.38 8.37
CA SER A 167 -14.31 20.54 8.53
C SER A 167 -14.98 20.68 7.16
N LEU A 168 -16.29 20.47 7.08
CA LEU A 168 -17.07 20.60 5.83
C LEU A 168 -17.02 22.00 5.20
N ASP A 169 -16.77 23.01 6.00
CA ASP A 169 -16.54 24.41 5.63
C ASP A 169 -15.09 24.74 5.24
N GLY A 170 -14.21 23.73 5.28
CA GLY A 170 -12.80 23.86 4.84
C GLY A 170 -11.85 24.36 5.91
N GLU A 171 -12.30 24.54 7.15
CA GLU A 171 -11.39 24.90 8.25
C GLU A 171 -10.55 23.68 8.66
N GLU A 172 -9.24 23.90 8.79
CA GLU A 172 -8.29 22.89 9.30
C GLU A 172 -8.19 22.98 10.83
N ASN A 173 -8.55 21.91 11.51
CA ASN A 173 -8.39 21.78 12.95
C ASN A 173 -7.32 20.73 13.26
N VAL A 174 -6.42 21.04 14.18
CA VAL A 174 -5.39 20.12 14.65
C VAL A 174 -5.67 19.78 16.12
N TYR A 175 -5.93 18.50 16.36
CA TYR A 175 -6.16 17.97 17.70
C TYR A 175 -4.97 17.16 18.15
N THR A 176 -4.58 17.32 19.43
CA THR A 176 -3.69 16.37 20.09
C THR A 176 -4.51 15.15 20.50
N VAL A 177 -4.09 13.98 20.07
CA VAL A 177 -4.78 12.71 20.33
C VAL A 177 -3.83 11.81 21.11
N TYR A 178 -4.36 11.15 22.10
CA TYR A 178 -3.67 10.13 22.88
C TYR A 178 -4.26 8.76 22.57
N PRO A 179 -3.44 7.70 22.48
CA PRO A 179 -3.95 6.33 22.53
C PRO A 179 -4.79 6.09 23.78
N GLN A 180 -5.82 5.28 23.68
CA GLN A 180 -6.75 5.05 24.78
C GLN A 180 -6.04 4.55 26.05
N VAL A 181 -5.04 3.67 25.91
CA VAL A 181 -4.26 3.16 27.03
C VAL A 181 -3.51 4.28 27.77
N VAL A 182 -3.03 5.30 27.04
CA VAL A 182 -2.39 6.48 27.62
C VAL A 182 -3.41 7.36 28.34
N GLU A 183 -4.56 7.61 27.71
CA GLU A 183 -5.64 8.39 28.36
C GLU A 183 -6.13 7.75 29.66
N LEU A 184 -6.28 6.43 29.66
CA LEU A 184 -6.68 5.68 30.85
C LEU A 184 -5.62 5.77 31.96
N TYR A 185 -4.33 5.63 31.57
CA TYR A 185 -3.25 5.76 32.54
C TYR A 185 -3.19 7.16 33.15
N LEU A 186 -3.20 8.22 32.35
CA LEU A 186 -3.17 9.60 32.83
C LEU A 186 -4.40 10.01 33.64
N LYS A 187 -5.58 9.39 33.42
CA LYS A 187 -6.75 9.56 34.26
C LYS A 187 -6.56 8.95 35.64
N MET A 188 -5.85 7.83 35.74
CA MET A 188 -5.55 7.17 37.03
C MET A 188 -4.35 7.80 37.73
N HIS A 189 -3.47 8.48 37.02
CA HIS A 189 -2.25 9.12 37.48
C HIS A 189 -2.22 10.59 37.01
N PRO A 190 -3.04 11.47 37.63
CA PRO A 190 -3.17 12.88 37.22
C PRO A 190 -1.89 13.72 37.39
N GLU A 191 -0.94 13.26 38.20
CA GLU A 191 0.37 13.85 38.40
C GLU A 191 1.35 13.58 37.24
N ASP A 192 1.09 12.56 36.41
CA ASP A 192 1.94 12.18 35.31
C ASP A 192 1.59 12.93 34.00
N THR A 193 2.54 12.99 33.13
CA THR A 193 2.42 13.52 31.75
C THR A 193 2.89 12.48 30.78
N VAL A 194 2.72 12.71 29.46
CA VAL A 194 3.24 11.81 28.44
C VAL A 194 4.76 11.63 28.51
N ASP A 195 5.48 12.67 28.97
CA ASP A 195 6.94 12.65 29.11
C ASP A 195 7.40 11.90 30.37
N SER A 196 6.50 11.62 31.32
CA SER A 196 6.78 10.88 32.56
C SER A 196 6.18 9.48 32.59
N LEU A 197 5.71 8.96 31.45
CA LEU A 197 5.15 7.61 31.37
C LEU A 197 6.15 6.56 31.88
N PRO A 198 5.69 5.50 32.57
CA PRO A 198 6.55 4.44 33.08
C PRO A 198 7.32 3.71 31.98
N TYR A 199 8.42 3.07 32.36
CA TYR A 199 9.34 2.37 31.45
C TYR A 199 8.72 1.27 30.58
N TYR A 200 7.55 0.77 30.95
CA TYR A 200 6.82 -0.24 30.17
C TYR A 200 5.95 0.35 29.05
N PHE A 201 5.84 1.68 28.96
CA PHE A 201 5.32 2.37 27.79
C PHE A 201 6.44 2.50 26.76
N VAL A 202 6.52 1.56 25.84
CA VAL A 202 7.56 1.53 24.78
C VAL A 202 6.87 1.76 23.45
N SER A 203 7.33 2.79 22.72
CA SER A 203 6.79 3.10 21.38
C SER A 203 7.45 2.27 20.28
N ALA A 204 6.84 2.25 19.11
CA ALA A 204 7.38 1.52 17.95
C ALA A 204 8.79 1.94 17.53
N GLN A 205 9.19 3.19 17.87
CA GLN A 205 10.52 3.73 17.52
C GLN A 205 11.58 3.39 18.57
N ASP A 206 11.16 3.05 19.80
CA ASP A 206 12.07 2.78 20.91
C ASP A 206 12.45 1.30 21.03
N ILE A 207 11.80 0.42 20.25
CA ILE A 207 12.01 -1.02 20.32
C ILE A 207 13.18 -1.44 19.42
N ASP A 208 14.14 -2.19 19.97
CA ASP A 208 15.14 -2.86 19.17
C ASP A 208 14.49 -3.81 18.15
N TRP A 209 14.94 -3.76 16.92
CA TRP A 209 14.33 -4.53 15.83
C TRP A 209 14.40 -6.05 16.05
N ARG A 210 15.40 -6.56 16.81
CA ARG A 210 15.49 -7.99 17.17
C ARG A 210 14.38 -8.37 18.11
N ALA A 211 14.16 -7.57 19.16
CA ALA A 211 13.07 -7.75 20.12
C ALA A 211 11.71 -7.71 19.42
N ARG A 212 11.54 -6.81 18.45
CA ARG A 212 10.34 -6.74 17.60
C ARG A 212 10.09 -8.03 16.81
N ILE A 213 11.15 -8.57 16.20
CA ILE A 213 11.12 -9.86 15.47
C ILE A 213 10.85 -11.02 16.43
N ASP A 214 11.39 -11.00 17.64
CA ASP A 214 11.21 -12.08 18.62
C ASP A 214 9.75 -12.19 19.09
N VAL A 215 9.05 -11.07 19.31
CA VAL A 215 7.59 -11.07 19.60
C VAL A 215 6.80 -11.64 18.41
N GLN A 216 7.14 -11.23 17.19
CA GLN A 216 6.49 -11.78 15.99
C GLN A 216 6.77 -13.29 15.84
N ALA A 217 7.99 -13.74 16.12
CA ALA A 217 8.37 -15.14 16.06
C ALA A 217 7.64 -15.97 17.13
N ALA A 218 7.46 -15.42 18.32
CA ALA A 218 6.66 -16.03 19.38
C ALA A 218 5.23 -16.32 18.90
N ALA A 219 4.58 -15.33 18.27
CA ALA A 219 3.26 -15.51 17.69
C ALA A 219 3.27 -16.48 16.48
N GLN A 220 4.27 -16.41 15.60
CA GLN A 220 4.33 -17.21 14.37
C GLN A 220 4.46 -18.71 14.64
N LYS A 221 4.95 -19.12 15.81
CA LYS A 221 4.97 -20.53 16.20
C LYS A 221 3.59 -21.20 16.21
N TYR A 222 2.53 -20.39 16.35
CA TYR A 222 1.15 -20.82 16.53
C TYR A 222 0.18 -20.27 15.49
N VAL A 223 0.66 -19.54 14.49
CA VAL A 223 -0.15 -18.95 13.42
C VAL A 223 0.09 -19.68 12.10
N ASP A 224 -0.98 -20.26 11.55
CA ASP A 224 -0.94 -21.02 10.29
C ASP A 224 -0.54 -20.15 9.10
N SER A 225 -1.09 -18.94 9.04
CA SER A 225 -0.91 -18.01 7.93
C SER A 225 0.18 -16.97 8.23
N ALA A 226 0.23 -15.92 7.43
CA ALA A 226 1.17 -14.82 7.65
C ALA A 226 0.72 -13.90 8.80
N ILE A 227 1.67 -13.17 9.34
CA ILE A 227 1.47 -12.12 10.33
C ILE A 227 1.83 -10.79 9.70
N SER A 228 0.91 -9.82 9.77
CA SER A 228 1.22 -8.44 9.43
C SER A 228 2.00 -7.80 10.57
N SER A 229 3.23 -7.44 10.28
CA SER A 229 4.12 -6.84 11.27
C SER A 229 5.15 -5.96 10.59
N THR A 230 5.27 -4.72 11.07
CA THR A 230 6.20 -3.74 10.52
C THR A 230 7.30 -3.44 11.55
N VAL A 231 8.55 -3.59 11.14
CA VAL A 231 9.70 -3.14 11.91
C VAL A 231 9.99 -1.69 11.52
N ASN A 232 9.84 -0.78 12.48
CA ASN A 232 10.17 0.63 12.30
C ASN A 232 11.66 0.83 12.55
N LEU A 233 12.34 1.44 11.60
CA LEU A 233 13.77 1.70 11.62
C LEU A 233 14.03 3.20 11.55
N CYS A 234 15.04 3.67 12.26
CA CYS A 234 15.46 5.06 12.19
C CYS A 234 16.06 5.40 10.82
N LYS A 235 16.14 6.69 10.51
CA LYS A 235 16.64 7.21 9.22
C LYS A 235 18.09 6.80 8.95
N GLU A 236 18.88 6.64 9.98
CA GLU A 236 20.31 6.31 9.95
C GLU A 236 20.59 4.83 9.72
N THR A 237 19.56 3.97 9.79
CA THR A 237 19.71 2.52 9.59
C THR A 237 20.34 2.21 8.22
N THR A 238 21.41 1.42 8.24
CA THR A 238 22.20 1.07 7.06
C THR A 238 21.58 -0.09 6.27
N ILE A 239 22.07 -0.31 5.06
CA ILE A 239 21.66 -1.46 4.22
C ILE A 239 22.06 -2.77 4.87
N GLU A 240 23.25 -2.81 5.49
CA GLU A 240 23.80 -3.98 6.17
C GLU A 240 22.95 -4.37 7.39
N GLU A 241 22.44 -3.40 8.14
CA GLU A 241 21.51 -3.66 9.25
C GLU A 241 20.16 -4.22 8.75
N VAL A 242 19.65 -3.70 7.62
CA VAL A 242 18.45 -4.24 6.98
C VAL A 242 18.67 -5.68 6.50
N GLU A 243 19.84 -5.98 5.94
CA GLU A 243 20.20 -7.35 5.56
C GLU A 243 20.24 -8.29 6.77
N GLN A 244 20.88 -7.86 7.87
CA GLN A 244 20.90 -8.63 9.12
C GLN A 244 19.49 -8.87 9.68
N LEU A 245 18.61 -7.88 9.58
CA LEU A 245 17.21 -8.00 10.00
C LEU A 245 16.48 -9.09 9.22
N TYR A 246 16.61 -9.10 7.88
CA TYR A 246 15.98 -10.14 7.06
C TYR A 246 16.53 -11.52 7.34
N LEU A 247 17.86 -11.64 7.53
CA LEU A 247 18.51 -12.91 7.90
C LEU A 247 18.01 -13.41 9.27
N TYR A 248 17.90 -12.51 10.25
CA TYR A 248 17.39 -12.85 11.57
C TYR A 248 15.93 -13.28 11.53
N ALA A 249 15.07 -12.56 10.79
CA ALA A 249 13.69 -12.93 10.59
C ALA A 249 13.53 -14.32 9.94
N TRP A 250 14.38 -14.62 8.95
CA TRP A 250 14.43 -15.95 8.33
C TRP A 250 14.88 -17.04 9.31
N GLN A 251 15.95 -16.80 10.10
CA GLN A 251 16.42 -17.72 11.14
C GLN A 251 15.35 -18.01 12.19
N LYS A 252 14.53 -17.00 12.52
CA LYS A 252 13.37 -17.14 13.42
C LYS A 252 12.15 -17.79 12.77
N LYS A 253 12.26 -18.22 11.50
CA LYS A 253 11.22 -18.91 10.72
C LYS A 253 9.96 -18.06 10.51
N LEU A 254 10.11 -16.73 10.39
CA LEU A 254 8.99 -15.87 10.01
C LEU A 254 8.57 -16.12 8.57
N LYS A 255 7.27 -16.08 8.30
CA LYS A 255 6.70 -16.18 6.95
C LYS A 255 6.82 -14.89 6.15
N GLY A 256 7.00 -13.77 6.81
CA GLY A 256 7.20 -12.46 6.22
C GLY A 256 7.51 -11.41 7.27
N VAL A 257 8.14 -10.33 6.84
CA VAL A 257 8.41 -9.13 7.64
C VAL A 257 8.33 -7.91 6.74
N THR A 258 7.75 -6.84 7.25
CA THR A 258 7.72 -5.53 6.59
C THR A 258 8.66 -4.59 7.31
N ILE A 259 9.34 -3.73 6.55
CA ILE A 259 10.24 -2.72 7.09
C ILE A 259 9.71 -1.34 6.69
N TYR A 260 9.72 -0.43 7.64
CA TYR A 260 9.56 0.99 7.41
C TYR A 260 10.76 1.73 7.97
N ARG A 261 11.57 2.35 7.10
CA ARG A 261 12.65 3.24 7.51
C ARG A 261 12.14 4.68 7.49
N ASP A 262 12.38 5.40 8.56
CA ASP A 262 11.94 6.79 8.68
C ASP A 262 12.48 7.66 7.54
N GLY A 263 11.65 8.54 7.00
CA GLY A 263 11.96 9.38 5.84
C GLY A 263 11.92 8.67 4.48
N SER A 264 11.61 7.35 4.40
CA SER A 264 11.49 6.63 3.12
C SER A 264 10.17 6.92 2.37
N ARG A 265 9.17 7.46 3.06
CA ARG A 265 7.86 7.88 2.52
C ARG A 265 7.37 9.10 3.28
N ASP A 266 6.46 9.86 2.67
CA ASP A 266 5.78 10.95 3.36
C ASP A 266 4.99 10.39 4.55
N PRO A 267 5.21 10.88 5.78
CA PRO A 267 4.55 10.36 6.97
C PRO A 267 3.06 10.69 6.96
N ILE A 268 2.23 9.70 7.33
CA ILE A 268 0.78 9.86 7.48
C ILE A 268 0.43 10.39 8.88
N LEU A 269 1.25 10.07 9.89
CA LEU A 269 1.14 10.53 11.26
C LEU A 269 2.38 11.34 11.63
N PHE A 270 2.19 12.46 12.33
CA PHE A 270 3.26 13.36 12.74
C PHE A 270 3.34 13.40 14.26
N THR A 271 4.56 13.26 14.81
CA THR A 271 4.90 13.65 16.16
C THR A 271 5.58 15.03 16.13
N ASP A 272 5.52 15.79 17.22
CA ASP A 272 6.13 17.14 17.29
C ASP A 272 7.66 17.13 17.09
N THR A 273 8.32 15.98 17.23
CA THR A 273 9.76 15.78 17.01
C THR A 273 10.13 15.51 15.55
N SER A 274 9.16 15.17 14.69
CA SER A 274 9.44 15.07 13.27
C SER A 274 9.52 16.48 12.68
N SER A 275 10.74 16.95 12.40
CA SER A 275 10.97 18.12 11.57
C SER A 275 10.06 18.00 10.34
N LYS A 276 9.26 19.04 10.06
CA LYS A 276 8.53 19.14 8.78
C LYS A 276 9.53 18.81 7.69
N PRO A 277 9.25 17.88 6.77
CA PRO A 277 10.07 17.79 5.58
C PRO A 277 10.04 19.19 4.95
N GLU A 278 11.20 19.78 4.73
CA GLU A 278 11.35 21.11 4.09
C GLU A 278 10.74 21.18 2.68
N ASN A 279 10.23 20.06 2.20
CA ASN A 279 9.46 19.91 0.96
C ASN A 279 7.97 19.66 1.20
N SER A 280 7.33 20.38 2.14
CA SER A 280 5.89 20.56 2.00
C SER A 280 5.66 21.31 0.70
N ILE A 281 5.17 20.62 -0.32
CA ILE A 281 4.66 21.26 -1.53
C ILE A 281 3.56 22.20 -1.05
N VAL A 282 3.90 23.46 -0.86
CA VAL A 282 2.91 24.53 -0.73
C VAL A 282 2.27 24.60 -2.11
N ILE A 283 1.16 23.89 -2.29
CA ILE A 283 0.32 24.08 -3.46
C ILE A 283 -0.16 25.52 -3.35
N PRO A 284 0.25 26.44 -4.23
CA PRO A 284 -0.24 27.81 -4.17
C PRO A 284 -1.76 27.74 -4.29
N ASN A 285 -2.49 28.31 -3.35
CA ASN A 285 -3.96 28.33 -3.40
C ASN A 285 -4.51 29.00 -4.67
N ASN A 286 -3.67 29.71 -5.42
CA ASN A 286 -4.03 30.36 -6.68
C ASN A 286 -3.17 29.83 -7.82
N ALA A 287 -3.83 29.38 -8.90
CA ALA A 287 -3.15 29.08 -10.16
C ALA A 287 -2.40 30.32 -10.68
N THR A 288 -1.19 30.12 -11.21
CA THR A 288 -0.45 31.21 -11.86
C THR A 288 -1.32 31.87 -12.92
N LYS A 289 -1.37 33.20 -12.93
CA LYS A 289 -2.22 33.94 -13.86
C LYS A 289 -1.82 33.68 -15.31
N ARG A 290 -2.76 33.17 -16.10
CA ARG A 290 -2.55 32.84 -17.51
C ARG A 290 -2.31 34.12 -18.35
N PRO A 291 -1.21 34.20 -19.10
CA PRO A 291 -1.02 35.24 -20.13
C PRO A 291 -2.08 35.12 -21.24
N LYS A 292 -2.28 36.23 -22.00
CA LYS A 292 -3.19 36.23 -23.15
C LYS A 292 -2.73 35.23 -24.24
N THR A 293 -1.41 35.14 -24.45
CA THR A 293 -0.77 34.22 -25.41
C THR A 293 0.24 33.35 -24.68
N LEU A 294 0.30 32.09 -25.02
CA LEU A 294 1.28 31.11 -24.54
C LEU A 294 1.99 30.44 -25.71
N LYS A 295 3.30 30.28 -25.63
CA LYS A 295 4.03 29.41 -26.55
C LYS A 295 3.40 28.00 -26.45
N ALA A 296 3.31 27.30 -27.57
CA ALA A 296 2.72 25.98 -27.57
C ALA A 296 3.38 25.07 -28.60
N ARG A 297 3.37 23.77 -28.29
CA ARG A 297 3.81 22.71 -29.20
C ARG A 297 2.65 21.79 -29.53
N LEU A 298 2.38 21.60 -30.81
CA LEU A 298 1.45 20.61 -31.31
C LEU A 298 2.23 19.37 -31.75
N THR A 299 1.78 18.21 -31.25
CA THR A 299 2.30 16.90 -31.65
C THR A 299 1.18 16.04 -32.21
N VAL A 300 1.49 15.20 -33.20
CA VAL A 300 0.57 14.22 -33.78
C VAL A 300 0.95 12.83 -33.30
N ASN A 301 0.01 12.14 -32.67
CA ASN A 301 0.24 10.85 -32.04
C ASN A 301 -0.76 9.81 -32.55
N LYS A 302 -0.27 8.62 -32.91
CA LYS A 302 -1.11 7.51 -33.35
C LYS A 302 -1.44 6.58 -32.17
N ALA A 303 -2.71 6.14 -32.12
CA ALA A 303 -3.16 5.11 -31.20
C ALA A 303 -4.19 4.20 -31.92
N LYS A 304 -3.87 2.94 -32.15
CA LYS A 304 -4.61 2.03 -33.03
C LYS A 304 -4.81 2.65 -34.42
N ASN A 305 -6.07 2.80 -34.83
CA ASN A 305 -6.47 3.32 -36.14
C ASN A 305 -6.72 4.83 -36.17
N ASN A 306 -6.56 5.51 -35.01
CA ASN A 306 -6.88 6.92 -34.85
C ASN A 306 -5.59 7.73 -34.67
N SER A 307 -5.61 8.96 -35.18
CA SER A 307 -4.56 9.96 -34.98
C SER A 307 -5.10 11.05 -34.06
N TYR A 308 -4.28 11.50 -33.12
CA TYR A 308 -4.63 12.53 -32.17
C TYR A 308 -3.66 13.71 -32.26
N ALA A 309 -4.22 14.93 -32.35
CA ALA A 309 -3.46 16.15 -32.15
C ALA A 309 -3.44 16.48 -30.66
N VAL A 310 -2.25 16.72 -30.12
CA VAL A 310 -2.06 17.13 -28.72
C VAL A 310 -1.26 18.43 -28.73
N ILE A 311 -1.83 19.47 -28.11
CA ILE A 311 -1.27 20.81 -28.03
C ILE A 311 -0.96 21.11 -26.57
N VAL A 312 0.30 21.33 -26.24
CA VAL A 312 0.74 21.70 -24.89
C VAL A 312 1.16 23.17 -24.89
N GLY A 313 0.47 23.98 -24.10
CA GLY A 313 0.83 25.38 -23.84
C GLY A 313 1.88 25.47 -22.74
N LEU A 314 2.91 26.27 -22.97
CA LEU A 314 4.08 26.40 -22.10
C LEU A 314 4.12 27.78 -21.44
N LEU A 315 4.35 27.79 -20.14
CA LEU A 315 4.68 28.99 -19.37
C LEU A 315 6.08 28.79 -18.78
N ASP A 316 7.00 29.70 -19.09
CA ASP A 316 8.42 29.57 -18.70
C ASP A 316 9.01 28.18 -19.05
N ASP A 317 8.72 27.74 -20.29
CA ASP A 317 9.11 26.47 -20.87
C ASP A 317 8.59 25.21 -20.13
N LYS A 318 7.67 25.38 -19.17
CA LYS A 318 6.99 24.28 -18.45
C LYS A 318 5.56 24.10 -18.95
N PRO A 319 5.04 22.88 -19.02
CA PRO A 319 3.65 22.59 -19.35
C PRO A 319 2.69 23.34 -18.40
N TYR A 320 1.79 24.12 -18.98
CA TYR A 320 0.82 24.93 -18.25
C TYR A 320 -0.63 24.55 -18.56
N GLU A 321 -0.91 24.18 -19.82
CA GLU A 321 -2.23 23.71 -20.25
C GLU A 321 -2.09 22.74 -21.42
N ILE A 322 -3.09 21.87 -21.59
CA ILE A 322 -3.11 20.86 -22.65
C ILE A 322 -4.48 20.81 -23.31
N PHE A 323 -4.48 20.65 -24.63
CA PHE A 323 -5.66 20.36 -25.45
C PHE A 323 -5.35 19.15 -26.30
N ALA A 324 -6.29 18.24 -26.45
CA ALA A 324 -6.12 17.09 -27.31
C ALA A 324 -7.46 16.71 -27.96
N PHE A 325 -7.40 16.23 -29.20
CA PHE A 325 -8.57 15.79 -29.95
C PHE A 325 -8.19 14.78 -31.02
N GLU A 326 -9.17 13.96 -31.40
CA GLU A 326 -9.02 13.03 -32.52
C GLU A 326 -9.01 13.78 -33.85
N MET A 327 -8.04 13.47 -34.70
CA MET A 327 -7.91 14.12 -36.00
C MET A 327 -8.82 13.41 -37.02
N PRO A 328 -9.51 14.15 -37.90
CA PRO A 328 -10.15 13.58 -39.08
C PRO A 328 -9.14 12.79 -39.93
N LYS A 329 -9.61 11.72 -40.60
CA LYS A 329 -8.74 10.85 -41.40
C LYS A 329 -7.96 11.57 -42.52
N ASP A 330 -8.56 12.61 -43.06
CA ASP A 330 -7.99 13.43 -44.15
C ASP A 330 -7.38 14.77 -43.64
N SER A 331 -7.02 14.81 -42.37
CA SER A 331 -6.48 16.03 -41.77
C SER A 331 -5.02 16.29 -42.20
N GLU A 332 -4.73 17.48 -42.67
CA GLU A 332 -3.39 17.94 -43.00
C GLU A 332 -2.60 18.50 -41.80
N ILE A 333 -3.15 18.40 -40.56
CA ILE A 333 -2.50 18.90 -39.36
C ILE A 333 -1.19 18.14 -39.14
N LYS A 334 -0.08 18.86 -39.03
CA LYS A 334 1.26 18.33 -38.78
C LYS A 334 1.80 18.90 -37.46
N ALA A 335 2.76 18.19 -36.86
CA ALA A 335 3.45 18.67 -35.68
C ALA A 335 4.16 20.00 -35.97
N CYS A 336 3.96 21.01 -35.11
CA CYS A 336 4.56 22.33 -35.25
C CYS A 336 4.61 23.06 -33.90
N ASP A 337 5.50 24.01 -33.81
CA ASP A 337 5.50 24.97 -32.72
C ASP A 337 4.55 26.14 -33.09
N GLY A 338 3.92 26.77 -32.10
CA GLY A 338 2.95 27.82 -32.33
C GLY A 338 2.56 28.51 -31.01
N GLU A 339 1.38 29.08 -30.99
CA GLU A 339 0.87 29.83 -29.84
C GLU A 339 -0.58 29.51 -29.55
N ILE A 340 -0.92 29.41 -28.24
CA ILE A 340 -2.31 29.33 -27.79
C ILE A 340 -2.75 30.74 -27.36
N ILE A 341 -3.73 31.28 -28.06
CA ILE A 341 -4.27 32.62 -27.83
C ILE A 341 -5.63 32.51 -27.11
N LYS A 342 -5.76 33.21 -25.97
CA LYS A 342 -7.05 33.38 -25.31
C LYS A 342 -7.88 34.44 -26.03
N VAL A 343 -8.92 34.02 -26.74
CA VAL A 343 -9.83 34.91 -27.51
C VAL A 343 -10.82 35.61 -26.57
N LYS A 344 -11.51 34.83 -25.70
CA LYS A 344 -12.37 35.31 -24.61
C LYS A 344 -12.41 34.31 -23.48
N LYS A 345 -13.17 34.59 -22.43
CA LYS A 345 -13.34 33.64 -21.32
C LYS A 345 -13.87 32.28 -21.83
N GLY A 346 -13.09 31.23 -21.64
CA GLY A 346 -13.46 29.88 -22.07
C GLY A 346 -13.24 29.59 -23.56
N GLN A 347 -12.65 30.45 -24.35
CA GLN A 347 -12.37 30.22 -25.77
C GLN A 347 -10.88 30.47 -26.09
N TYR A 348 -10.23 29.47 -26.67
CA TYR A 348 -8.82 29.48 -27.00
C TYR A 348 -8.62 29.07 -28.47
N ALA A 349 -7.68 29.71 -29.15
CA ALA A 349 -7.27 29.37 -30.51
C ALA A 349 -5.79 28.94 -30.51
N PHE A 350 -5.42 28.01 -31.37
CA PHE A 350 -4.05 27.70 -31.68
C PHE A 350 -3.68 28.28 -33.04
N LYS A 351 -2.51 28.90 -33.14
CA LYS A 351 -1.97 29.46 -34.37
C LYS A 351 -0.51 29.04 -34.54
N CYS A 352 -0.17 28.49 -35.68
CA CYS A 352 1.20 28.27 -36.13
C CYS A 352 1.42 28.93 -37.48
N GLU A 353 2.59 28.73 -38.09
CA GLU A 353 2.92 29.28 -39.40
C GLU A 353 1.99 28.80 -40.51
N TYR A 354 1.50 27.57 -40.40
CA TYR A 354 0.82 26.86 -41.51
C TYR A 354 -0.70 26.87 -41.40
N PHE A 355 -1.26 26.95 -40.18
CA PHE A 355 -2.72 26.88 -39.96
C PHE A 355 -3.13 27.50 -38.61
N ARG A 356 -4.46 27.65 -38.48
CA ARG A 356 -5.09 28.13 -37.24
C ARG A 356 -6.27 27.26 -36.90
N ILE A 357 -6.44 26.98 -35.59
CA ILE A 357 -7.59 26.30 -35.00
C ILE A 357 -8.30 27.28 -34.07
N ASP A 358 -9.51 27.71 -34.42
CA ASP A 358 -10.19 28.85 -33.78
C ASP A 358 -10.82 28.54 -32.43
N ASN A 359 -11.16 27.30 -32.14
CA ASN A 359 -11.75 26.93 -30.87
C ASN A 359 -11.29 25.54 -30.40
N LEU A 360 -10.23 25.54 -29.62
CA LEU A 360 -9.63 24.30 -29.09
C LEU A 360 -10.56 23.52 -28.16
N GLN A 361 -11.49 24.19 -27.50
CA GLN A 361 -12.41 23.50 -26.58
C GLN A 361 -13.51 22.74 -27.32
N LEU A 362 -13.82 23.15 -28.54
CA LEU A 362 -14.80 22.47 -29.40
C LEU A 362 -14.13 21.54 -30.44
N ALA A 363 -12.81 21.35 -30.35
CA ALA A 363 -12.08 20.48 -31.26
C ALA A 363 -12.39 18.97 -31.05
N THR A 364 -13.02 18.61 -29.95
CA THR A 364 -13.57 17.27 -29.70
C THR A 364 -15.03 17.32 -29.25
N ASP A 365 -15.87 16.48 -29.81
CA ASP A 365 -17.26 16.31 -29.40
C ASP A 365 -17.41 15.31 -28.25
N LYS A 366 -16.35 14.55 -27.93
CA LYS A 366 -16.33 13.59 -26.85
C LYS A 366 -16.13 14.29 -25.50
N LEU A 367 -17.19 14.32 -24.69
CA LEU A 367 -17.20 15.01 -23.40
C LEU A 367 -16.13 14.49 -22.43
N GLU A 368 -15.88 13.19 -22.44
CA GLU A 368 -14.87 12.54 -21.58
C GLU A 368 -13.42 12.99 -21.94
N GLU A 369 -13.12 13.07 -23.23
CA GLU A 369 -11.81 13.56 -23.71
C GLU A 369 -11.60 15.03 -23.36
N ARG A 370 -12.65 15.84 -23.50
CA ARG A 370 -12.64 17.25 -23.12
C ARG A 370 -12.46 17.41 -21.61
N ALA A 371 -13.19 16.65 -20.79
CA ALA A 371 -13.08 16.67 -19.34
C ALA A 371 -11.65 16.33 -18.88
N LEU A 372 -11.05 15.28 -19.45
CA LEU A 372 -9.69 14.87 -19.12
C LEU A 372 -8.68 15.99 -19.39
N THR A 373 -8.75 16.64 -20.55
CA THR A 373 -7.80 17.72 -20.90
C THR A 373 -7.99 18.97 -20.05
N ILE A 374 -9.23 19.31 -19.66
CA ILE A 374 -9.54 20.41 -18.75
C ILE A 374 -8.96 20.11 -17.35
N LEU A 375 -9.17 18.90 -16.81
CA LEU A 375 -8.63 18.50 -15.52
C LEU A 375 -7.10 18.48 -15.52
N CYS A 376 -6.46 17.92 -16.56
CA CYS A 376 -5.01 17.96 -16.70
C CYS A 376 -4.50 19.41 -16.76
N SER A 377 -5.14 20.30 -17.51
CA SER A 377 -4.78 21.72 -17.58
C SER A 377 -4.92 22.41 -16.23
N MET A 378 -5.97 22.11 -15.46
CA MET A 378 -6.16 22.65 -14.11
C MET A 378 -5.02 22.20 -13.20
N MET A 379 -4.67 20.92 -13.20
CA MET A 379 -3.57 20.37 -12.40
C MET A 379 -2.22 21.01 -12.77
N LEU A 380 -1.92 21.19 -14.07
CA LEU A 380 -0.71 21.83 -14.55
C LEU A 380 -0.62 23.30 -14.10
N ARG A 381 -1.71 24.07 -14.16
CA ARG A 381 -1.79 25.46 -13.70
C ARG A 381 -1.53 25.61 -12.21
N HIS A 382 -1.84 24.59 -11.42
CA HIS A 382 -1.56 24.54 -9.99
C HIS A 382 -0.21 23.89 -9.66
N ASN A 383 0.69 23.76 -10.65
CA ASN A 383 2.03 23.20 -10.49
C ASN A 383 2.06 21.78 -9.91
N ILE A 384 1.02 20.97 -10.16
CA ILE A 384 1.04 19.57 -9.81
C ILE A 384 2.04 18.84 -10.69
N ASP A 385 2.95 18.10 -10.07
CA ASP A 385 3.98 17.34 -10.77
C ASP A 385 3.35 16.39 -11.81
N ILE A 386 3.87 16.42 -13.03
CA ILE A 386 3.39 15.65 -14.18
C ILE A 386 3.31 14.17 -13.89
N LYS A 387 4.20 13.61 -13.07
CA LYS A 387 4.18 12.19 -12.67
C LYS A 387 2.86 11.80 -11.98
N TYR A 388 2.29 12.69 -11.15
CA TYR A 388 1.02 12.42 -10.47
C TYR A 388 -0.17 12.55 -11.43
N ILE A 389 -0.11 13.50 -12.37
CA ILE A 389 -1.12 13.65 -13.43
C ILE A 389 -1.17 12.38 -14.28
N ILE A 390 -0.02 11.89 -14.73
CA ILE A 390 0.10 10.66 -15.51
C ILE A 390 -0.39 9.44 -14.71
N LYS A 391 0.03 9.31 -13.44
CA LYS A 391 -0.38 8.21 -12.57
C LYS A 391 -1.90 8.18 -12.38
N THR A 392 -2.53 9.35 -12.26
CA THR A 392 -3.98 9.46 -12.08
C THR A 392 -4.74 9.19 -13.38
N ALA A 393 -4.31 9.77 -14.49
CA ALA A 393 -4.95 9.56 -15.80
C ALA A 393 -4.87 8.09 -16.26
N LYS A 394 -3.78 7.38 -15.96
CA LYS A 394 -3.64 5.94 -16.26
C LYS A 394 -4.62 5.06 -15.47
N LYS A 395 -5.07 5.50 -14.29
CA LYS A 395 -6.08 4.76 -13.50
C LYS A 395 -7.47 4.81 -14.14
N VAL A 396 -7.79 5.89 -14.86
CA VAL A 396 -9.09 6.05 -15.52
C VAL A 396 -9.24 5.08 -16.69
N ASN A 397 -8.18 4.89 -17.47
CA ASN A 397 -8.17 3.92 -18.56
C ASN A 397 -6.75 3.34 -18.77
N PRO A 398 -6.48 2.10 -18.33
CA PRO A 398 -5.16 1.48 -18.43
C PRO A 398 -4.79 1.00 -19.84
N ILE A 399 -5.71 1.09 -20.83
CA ILE A 399 -5.46 0.61 -22.17
C ILE A 399 -4.40 1.49 -22.87
N VAL A 400 -3.28 0.90 -23.27
CA VAL A 400 -2.11 1.57 -23.89
C VAL A 400 -2.46 2.37 -25.15
N SER A 401 -3.51 1.99 -25.86
CA SER A 401 -4.00 2.64 -27.08
C SER A 401 -5.19 3.56 -26.86
N SER A 402 -5.45 4.00 -25.62
CA SER A 402 -6.52 4.93 -25.29
C SER A 402 -6.11 6.39 -25.48
N PHE A 403 -7.09 7.28 -25.60
CA PHE A 403 -6.89 8.73 -25.62
C PHE A 403 -6.08 9.21 -24.40
N SER A 404 -6.41 8.73 -23.21
CA SER A 404 -5.70 9.06 -21.98
C SER A 404 -4.21 8.65 -22.03
N SER A 405 -3.89 7.51 -22.64
CA SER A 405 -2.51 7.07 -22.84
C SER A 405 -1.73 7.96 -23.80
N VAL A 406 -2.38 8.52 -24.82
CA VAL A 406 -1.77 9.51 -25.72
C VAL A 406 -1.43 10.78 -24.95
N VAL A 407 -2.37 11.32 -24.17
CA VAL A 407 -2.15 12.50 -23.32
C VAL A 407 -1.01 12.26 -22.32
N CYS A 408 -1.01 11.11 -21.64
CA CYS A 408 0.04 10.72 -20.70
C CYS A 408 1.42 10.63 -21.36
N ARG A 409 1.51 10.11 -22.58
CA ARG A 409 2.78 9.97 -23.31
C ARG A 409 3.36 11.35 -23.67
N VAL A 410 2.52 12.25 -24.15
CA VAL A 410 2.95 13.61 -24.48
C VAL A 410 3.37 14.38 -23.23
N LEU A 411 2.60 14.31 -22.14
CA LEU A 411 3.01 14.93 -20.88
C LEU A 411 4.30 14.33 -20.33
N GLY A 412 4.49 13.02 -20.47
CA GLY A 412 5.71 12.31 -20.04
C GLY A 412 6.97 12.82 -20.73
N SER A 413 6.88 13.31 -21.98
CA SER A 413 8.05 13.86 -22.70
C SER A 413 8.55 15.19 -22.09
N TYR A 414 7.79 15.82 -21.20
CA TYR A 414 8.19 17.04 -20.48
C TYR A 414 8.72 16.73 -19.07
N MET A 415 8.73 15.46 -18.64
CA MET A 415 9.43 15.10 -17.41
C MET A 415 10.93 15.15 -17.68
N GLN A 416 11.70 15.77 -16.77
CA GLN A 416 13.14 15.65 -16.82
C GLN A 416 13.49 14.17 -16.72
N SER A 417 14.19 13.63 -17.72
CA SER A 417 14.76 12.29 -17.65
C SER A 417 15.70 12.28 -16.45
N GLU A 418 15.44 11.43 -15.44
CA GLU A 418 16.46 11.05 -14.48
C GLU A 418 17.54 10.28 -15.29
N LEU A 419 18.53 11.02 -15.74
CA LEU A 419 19.74 10.47 -16.31
C LEU A 419 20.44 9.72 -15.17
N ASP A 420 20.34 8.40 -15.17
CA ASP A 420 21.19 7.55 -14.35
C ASP A 420 22.60 7.61 -14.98
N THR A 421 23.38 8.60 -14.55
CA THR A 421 24.70 8.95 -15.11
C THR A 421 25.74 7.84 -14.89
N THR A 422 25.40 6.76 -14.20
CA THR A 422 26.31 5.66 -13.86
C THR A 422 26.25 4.47 -14.80
N ALA A 423 25.12 4.24 -15.49
CA ALA A 423 24.95 3.10 -16.38
C ALA A 423 25.34 3.46 -17.84
N LYS A 424 26.35 2.77 -18.38
CA LYS A 424 26.77 2.90 -19.77
C LYS A 424 26.20 1.77 -20.64
N CYS A 425 25.82 2.11 -21.86
CA CYS A 425 25.33 1.14 -22.83
C CYS A 425 26.42 0.09 -23.14
N PRO A 426 26.11 -1.22 -23.06
CA PRO A 426 27.08 -2.27 -23.34
C PRO A 426 27.50 -2.35 -24.80
N GLU A 427 26.73 -1.78 -25.74
CA GLU A 427 27.05 -1.81 -27.17
C GLU A 427 27.82 -0.59 -27.67
N CYS A 428 27.53 0.61 -27.15
CA CYS A 428 28.16 1.84 -27.66
C CYS A 428 28.79 2.75 -26.62
N GLY A 429 28.69 2.41 -25.32
CA GLY A 429 29.27 3.18 -24.23
C GLY A 429 28.53 4.48 -23.84
N ALA A 430 27.48 4.86 -24.57
CA ALA A 430 26.66 6.03 -24.25
C ALA A 430 25.83 5.86 -22.97
N PRO A 431 25.40 6.94 -22.31
CA PRO A 431 24.52 6.84 -21.15
C PRO A 431 23.21 6.10 -21.46
N ILE A 432 22.80 5.22 -20.56
CA ILE A 432 21.48 4.56 -20.62
C ILE A 432 20.44 5.47 -19.98
N VAL A 433 19.28 5.59 -20.64
CA VAL A 433 18.13 6.35 -20.17
C VAL A 433 17.07 5.37 -19.66
N LYS A 434 16.53 5.62 -18.45
CA LYS A 434 15.37 4.90 -17.92
C LYS A 434 14.09 5.63 -18.27
N GLU A 435 13.28 5.05 -19.14
CA GLU A 435 12.01 5.64 -19.54
C GLU A 435 10.90 4.59 -19.50
N GLY A 436 9.82 4.90 -18.78
CA GLY A 436 8.67 4.00 -18.70
C GLY A 436 8.93 2.63 -18.03
N GLY A 437 9.99 2.51 -17.21
CA GLY A 437 10.41 1.25 -16.58
C GLY A 437 11.33 0.38 -17.43
N CYS A 438 11.71 0.83 -18.64
CA CYS A 438 12.70 0.18 -19.49
C CYS A 438 14.00 0.98 -19.57
N GLU A 439 15.13 0.25 -19.62
CA GLU A 439 16.46 0.84 -19.86
C GLU A 439 16.78 0.74 -21.36
N HIS A 440 17.02 1.89 -22.00
CA HIS A 440 17.39 1.94 -23.42
C HIS A 440 18.49 2.96 -23.68
N CYS A 441 19.21 2.77 -24.77
CA CYS A 441 20.25 3.68 -25.22
C CYS A 441 19.69 4.64 -26.29
N SER A 442 19.85 5.94 -26.05
CA SER A 442 19.39 6.98 -27.00
C SER A 442 20.21 7.04 -28.31
N GLN A 443 21.44 6.48 -28.33
CA GLN A 443 22.31 6.51 -29.50
C GLN A 443 22.21 5.28 -30.40
N CYS A 444 22.23 4.06 -29.82
CA CYS A 444 22.21 2.82 -30.61
C CYS A 444 20.89 2.03 -30.47
N HIS A 445 19.90 2.57 -29.74
CA HIS A 445 18.60 1.94 -29.50
C HIS A 445 18.66 0.59 -28.76
N TYR A 446 19.79 0.25 -28.16
CA TYR A 446 19.87 -0.92 -27.27
C TYR A 446 18.81 -0.83 -26.17
N SER A 447 18.09 -1.93 -25.93
CA SER A 447 17.11 -2.02 -24.85
C SER A 447 17.12 -3.40 -24.22
N LYS A 448 17.17 -3.46 -22.89
CA LYS A 448 17.04 -4.73 -22.15
C LYS A 448 15.67 -5.40 -22.31
N CYS A 449 14.64 -4.63 -22.67
CA CYS A 449 13.29 -5.16 -22.88
C CYS A 449 13.10 -5.90 -24.21
N ASN A 450 14.02 -5.77 -25.16
CA ASN A 450 13.97 -6.46 -26.48
C ASN A 450 14.46 -7.91 -26.44
N MET A 451 14.89 -8.45 -25.30
CA MET A 451 15.38 -9.83 -25.18
C MET A 451 14.28 -10.91 -25.10
N LEU A 452 13.01 -10.58 -25.29
CA LEU A 452 11.89 -11.55 -25.34
C LEU A 452 11.28 -11.66 -26.75
N ILE A 453 12.09 -11.65 -27.80
CA ILE A 453 11.65 -12.17 -29.09
C ILE A 453 12.13 -13.61 -29.19
N VAL A 454 11.17 -14.51 -29.06
CA VAL A 454 11.23 -15.96 -29.26
C VAL A 454 12.06 -16.30 -30.49
N LYS A 455 13.20 -16.98 -30.33
CA LYS A 455 13.82 -17.74 -31.42
C LYS A 455 12.88 -18.89 -31.74
N SER A 456 12.18 -18.78 -32.84
CA SER A 456 11.51 -19.93 -33.47
C SER A 456 12.55 -21.02 -33.74
N ILE A 457 12.37 -22.15 -33.09
CA ILE A 457 13.10 -23.38 -33.39
C ILE A 457 12.63 -23.84 -34.77
N LYS A 458 13.58 -23.96 -35.73
CA LYS A 458 13.44 -24.79 -36.91
C LYS A 458 13.69 -26.24 -36.52
#